data_1afed4ba773d55d41cf3288f4570471c
#
_entry.id   1afed4ba773d55d41cf3288f4570471c
#
_cell.length_a   1.000
_cell.length_b   1.000
_cell.length_c   1.000
_cell.angle_alpha   90.00
_cell.angle_beta   90.00
_cell.angle_gamma   90.00
#
_symmetry.space_group_name_H-M   'P 1'
#
loop_
_entity.id
_entity.type
_entity.pdbx_description
1 polymer ?
#
loop_
_entity_poly.entity_id
_entity_poly.type
_entity_poly.pdbx_seq_one_letter_code
_entity_poly.pdbx_strand_id
1 'polypeptide(L)'
;MAQAEQKRSLFSSRSKGKRFTFEGKNIETERLVRGEVVAKDEEEARKKLQRRGIRPLRISKVKTARKRRITQEDITVFTRQLATMMKAGLPLMQAFEIVARGHSNPSMTEMLMQVRSDVEQGSALGKSFSKYPKYFDRFYCNLVSAGESGGVLESLLDKLAVYKEKTQAIKKKVKTALTYPIAIIVVAIALIFIMMMFVLPAFKEVYANMGAELPDLTQLVMNLSDLFVDYGWIMIILLIASAFGLYKLHEKSPTFQKRIDALILRLPVFGAIVRKATIARWARTTSTLFAAGVPLVEVLDSVAGASGNILYEEATQDIRAKVTQGLSLTSSMQSTDMFPNMVIQMAAIGEESGSLDDMLNKAAEFYEDEVDNSVSRLSALMEPIIMVVLGSLIGILLIAMYLPLFNLGNVVG
;
A
#
# COMPACT_ATOMS: atom_id res chain seq x y z
N MET A 1 12.84 12.58 -51.05
CA MET A 1 13.12 12.78 -49.63
C MET A 1 12.35 13.94 -49.00
N ALA A 2 12.02 15.01 -49.66
CA ALA A 2 11.28 16.16 -49.11
C ALA A 2 9.82 15.93 -48.69
N GLN A 3 9.14 14.95 -49.29
CA GLN A 3 7.71 14.63 -48.93
C GLN A 3 7.57 13.77 -47.66
N ALA A 4 8.62 13.11 -47.18
CA ALA A 4 8.61 12.31 -45.95
C ALA A 4 8.84 13.18 -44.70
N GLU A 5 9.54 14.30 -44.80
CA GLU A 5 9.74 15.24 -43.69
C GLU A 5 8.51 16.11 -43.42
N GLN A 6 7.72 16.44 -44.46
CA GLN A 6 6.52 17.25 -44.32
C GLN A 6 5.38 16.47 -43.60
N LYS A 7 5.37 15.11 -43.69
CA LYS A 7 4.42 14.26 -42.94
C LYS A 7 4.81 14.09 -41.46
N ARG A 8 6.09 14.20 -41.10
CA ARG A 8 6.53 14.11 -39.69
C ARG A 8 6.27 15.40 -38.91
N SER A 9 6.21 16.56 -39.54
CA SER A 9 5.90 17.82 -38.86
C SER A 9 4.43 18.01 -38.49
N LEU A 10 3.51 17.29 -39.15
CA LEU A 10 2.06 17.35 -38.89
C LEU A 10 1.59 16.51 -37.69
N PHE A 11 2.42 15.60 -37.17
CA PHE A 11 2.06 14.74 -36.00
C PHE A 11 2.65 15.24 -34.67
N SER A 12 3.41 16.35 -34.67
CA SER A 12 4.15 16.83 -33.48
C SER A 12 3.48 17.98 -32.72
N SER A 13 2.21 18.29 -32.96
CA SER A 13 1.49 19.32 -32.21
C SER A 13 0.24 18.72 -31.54
N ARG A 14 0.42 17.83 -30.56
CA ARG A 14 -0.60 17.61 -29.52
C ARG A 14 -0.71 18.88 -28.67
N SER A 15 -1.50 19.86 -29.17
CA SER A 15 -1.87 21.04 -28.39
C SER A 15 -2.57 20.55 -27.12
N LYS A 16 -2.02 20.87 -25.95
CA LYS A 16 -2.64 20.69 -24.65
C LYS A 16 -3.89 21.57 -24.54
N GLY A 17 -4.97 21.23 -25.27
CA GLY A 17 -6.26 21.90 -25.19
C GLY A 17 -7.00 21.47 -23.92
N LYS A 18 -7.65 22.42 -23.26
CA LYS A 18 -8.59 22.17 -22.16
C LYS A 18 -9.91 21.70 -22.75
N ARG A 19 -10.60 20.74 -22.09
CA ARG A 19 -11.95 20.33 -22.52
C ARG A 19 -12.97 21.30 -21.94
N PHE A 20 -13.91 21.73 -22.78
CA PHE A 20 -15.04 22.56 -22.41
C PHE A 20 -16.33 21.83 -22.78
N THR A 21 -17.28 21.73 -21.86
CA THR A 21 -18.65 21.34 -22.15
C THR A 21 -19.41 22.57 -22.63
N PHE A 22 -20.20 22.40 -23.64
CA PHE A 22 -21.06 23.46 -24.15
C PHE A 22 -22.51 23.02 -24.23
N GLU A 23 -23.39 24.00 -24.05
CA GLU A 23 -24.80 23.95 -24.35
C GLU A 23 -25.07 25.08 -25.33
N GLY A 24 -25.61 24.79 -26.49
CA GLY A 24 -25.82 25.76 -27.54
C GLY A 24 -26.97 25.39 -28.45
N LYS A 25 -27.42 26.31 -29.28
CA LYS A 25 -28.43 26.09 -30.32
C LYS A 25 -27.76 25.94 -31.68
N ASN A 26 -28.13 24.93 -32.46
CA ASN A 26 -27.72 24.82 -33.84
C ASN A 26 -28.41 25.97 -34.62
N ILE A 27 -27.66 26.68 -35.45
CA ILE A 27 -28.15 27.89 -36.17
C ILE A 27 -29.19 27.52 -37.23
N GLU A 28 -29.09 26.33 -37.85
CA GLU A 28 -30.00 25.90 -38.92
C GLU A 28 -31.27 25.22 -38.40
N THR A 29 -31.17 24.44 -37.32
CA THR A 29 -32.26 23.61 -36.81
C THR A 29 -32.91 24.15 -35.55
N GLU A 30 -32.41 25.21 -34.95
CA GLU A 30 -32.80 25.80 -33.65
C GLU A 30 -32.80 24.80 -32.47
N ARG A 31 -32.34 23.55 -32.68
CA ARG A 31 -32.32 22.52 -31.64
C ARG A 31 -31.18 22.73 -30.66
N LEU A 32 -31.47 22.43 -29.43
CA LEU A 32 -30.49 22.44 -28.35
C LEU A 32 -29.49 21.30 -28.54
N VAL A 33 -28.19 21.64 -28.62
CA VAL A 33 -27.08 20.69 -28.77
C VAL A 33 -26.20 20.83 -27.57
N ARG A 34 -25.86 19.69 -26.93
CA ARG A 34 -24.88 19.59 -25.84
C ARG A 34 -23.74 18.73 -26.30
N GLY A 35 -22.51 19.09 -25.91
CA GLY A 35 -21.33 18.32 -26.27
C GLY A 35 -20.06 18.83 -25.61
N GLU A 36 -18.92 18.27 -26.05
CA GLU A 36 -17.59 18.68 -25.60
C GLU A 36 -16.77 19.24 -26.78
N VAL A 37 -15.95 20.25 -26.47
CA VAL A 37 -15.01 20.84 -27.42
C VAL A 37 -13.64 21.02 -26.75
N VAL A 38 -12.57 20.70 -27.47
CA VAL A 38 -11.19 20.89 -26.99
C VAL A 38 -10.66 22.21 -27.53
N ALA A 39 -10.27 23.13 -26.63
CA ALA A 39 -9.71 24.45 -26.95
C ALA A 39 -8.68 24.88 -25.90
N LYS A 40 -7.85 25.86 -26.20
CA LYS A 40 -6.88 26.44 -25.25
C LYS A 40 -7.59 27.27 -24.17
N ASP A 41 -8.59 28.01 -24.58
CA ASP A 41 -9.41 28.90 -23.75
C ASP A 41 -10.88 28.90 -24.18
N GLU A 42 -11.72 29.62 -23.45
CA GLU A 42 -13.14 29.72 -23.70
C GLU A 42 -13.45 30.47 -25.02
N GLU A 43 -12.61 31.45 -25.38
CA GLU A 43 -12.79 32.19 -26.64
C GLU A 43 -12.53 31.31 -27.86
N GLU A 44 -11.47 30.48 -27.82
CA GLU A 44 -11.20 29.51 -28.89
C GLU A 44 -12.30 28.45 -28.96
N ALA A 45 -12.83 28.00 -27.82
CA ALA A 45 -13.98 27.10 -27.78
C ALA A 45 -15.19 27.73 -28.46
N ARG A 46 -15.49 28.99 -28.17
CA ARG A 46 -16.60 29.75 -28.75
C ARG A 46 -16.44 29.88 -30.27
N LYS A 47 -15.25 30.25 -30.75
CA LYS A 47 -14.93 30.36 -32.17
C LYS A 47 -15.07 29.02 -32.91
N LYS A 48 -14.63 27.92 -32.28
CA LYS A 48 -14.77 26.55 -32.83
C LYS A 48 -16.24 26.11 -32.94
N LEU A 49 -17.06 26.45 -31.96
CA LEU A 49 -18.50 26.13 -31.96
C LEU A 49 -19.26 26.94 -33.00
N GLN A 50 -18.96 28.24 -33.14
CA GLN A 50 -19.54 29.11 -34.17
C GLN A 50 -19.20 28.62 -35.59
N ARG A 51 -17.95 28.16 -35.83
CA ARG A 51 -17.56 27.53 -37.12
C ARG A 51 -18.32 26.23 -37.44
N ARG A 52 -18.87 25.57 -36.40
CA ARG A 52 -19.71 24.37 -36.55
C ARG A 52 -21.19 24.68 -36.62
N GLY A 53 -21.60 25.95 -36.80
CA GLY A 53 -22.98 26.35 -36.83
C GLY A 53 -23.71 26.26 -35.49
N ILE A 54 -22.98 26.28 -34.37
CA ILE A 54 -23.56 26.19 -33.03
C ILE A 54 -23.39 27.53 -32.32
N ARG A 55 -24.50 28.16 -31.93
CA ARG A 55 -24.50 29.36 -31.08
C ARG A 55 -24.42 28.93 -29.60
N PRO A 56 -23.26 29.08 -28.92
CA PRO A 56 -23.11 28.63 -27.55
C PRO A 56 -23.90 29.53 -26.61
N LEU A 57 -24.76 28.92 -25.76
CA LEU A 57 -25.50 29.56 -24.69
C LEU A 57 -24.68 29.55 -23.39
N ARG A 58 -24.06 28.39 -23.14
CA ARG A 58 -23.20 28.20 -21.96
C ARG A 58 -21.97 27.40 -22.34
N ILE A 59 -20.78 27.89 -21.96
CA ILE A 59 -19.53 27.15 -22.08
C ILE A 59 -18.99 27.03 -20.66
N SER A 60 -18.68 25.83 -20.24
CA SER A 60 -18.10 25.57 -18.93
C SER A 60 -16.84 24.72 -19.09
N LYS A 61 -15.78 25.14 -18.44
CA LYS A 61 -14.55 24.33 -18.40
C LYS A 61 -14.82 23.02 -17.68
N VAL A 62 -14.60 21.89 -18.34
CA VAL A 62 -14.66 20.59 -17.68
C VAL A 62 -13.62 20.63 -16.57
N LYS A 63 -14.07 20.63 -15.31
CA LYS A 63 -13.17 20.42 -14.18
C LYS A 63 -12.62 19.01 -14.38
N THR A 64 -11.39 18.91 -14.89
CA THR A 64 -10.68 17.62 -14.88
C THR A 64 -10.74 17.13 -13.44
N ALA A 65 -11.40 16.00 -13.23
CA ALA A 65 -11.47 15.39 -11.92
C ALA A 65 -10.03 15.28 -11.40
N ARG A 66 -9.81 15.78 -10.20
CA ARG A 66 -8.46 15.80 -9.60
C ARG A 66 -7.92 14.38 -9.65
N LYS A 67 -6.78 14.16 -10.32
CA LYS A 67 -6.16 12.82 -10.41
C LYS A 67 -6.02 12.27 -9.01
N ARG A 68 -6.87 11.28 -8.66
CA ARG A 68 -6.79 10.58 -7.39
C ARG A 68 -5.76 9.45 -7.54
N ARG A 69 -4.96 9.23 -6.50
CA ARG A 69 -4.03 8.10 -6.49
C ARG A 69 -4.83 6.79 -6.52
N ILE A 70 -4.46 5.89 -7.41
CA ILE A 70 -5.02 4.54 -7.45
C ILE A 70 -4.45 3.76 -6.26
N THR A 71 -5.34 3.13 -5.50
CA THR A 71 -5.01 2.34 -4.31
C THR A 71 -5.10 0.84 -4.60
N GLN A 72 -4.56 -0.01 -3.72
CA GLN A 72 -4.74 -1.45 -3.82
C GLN A 72 -6.20 -1.87 -3.59
N GLU A 73 -6.96 -1.07 -2.84
CA GLU A 73 -8.40 -1.27 -2.65
C GLU A 73 -9.16 -1.07 -3.97
N ASP A 74 -8.80 -0.05 -4.76
CA ASP A 74 -9.37 0.16 -6.10
C ASP A 74 -9.15 -1.07 -7.00
N ILE A 75 -7.94 -1.67 -6.96
CA ILE A 75 -7.62 -2.88 -7.73
C ILE A 75 -8.43 -4.09 -7.23
N THR A 76 -8.56 -4.25 -5.91
CA THR A 76 -9.33 -5.36 -5.32
C THR A 76 -10.80 -5.28 -5.72
N VAL A 77 -11.41 -4.10 -5.59
CA VAL A 77 -12.82 -3.86 -5.98
C VAL A 77 -13.03 -4.11 -7.47
N PHE A 78 -12.13 -3.59 -8.31
CA PHE A 78 -12.15 -3.83 -9.75
C PHE A 78 -12.11 -5.33 -10.06
N THR A 79 -11.15 -6.06 -9.46
CA THR A 79 -10.96 -7.49 -9.72
C THR A 79 -12.21 -8.29 -9.31
N ARG A 80 -12.79 -8.01 -8.12
CA ARG A 80 -14.02 -8.65 -7.66
C ARG A 80 -15.21 -8.37 -8.59
N GLN A 81 -15.41 -7.13 -8.98
CA GLN A 81 -16.50 -6.76 -9.88
C GLN A 81 -16.36 -7.43 -11.25
N LEU A 82 -15.13 -7.44 -11.81
CA LEU A 82 -14.87 -8.11 -13.08
C LEU A 82 -15.15 -9.62 -12.98
N ALA A 83 -14.62 -10.28 -11.94
CA ALA A 83 -14.86 -11.70 -11.69
C ALA A 83 -16.35 -12.01 -11.56
N THR A 84 -17.10 -11.19 -10.81
CA THR A 84 -18.56 -11.37 -10.61
C THR A 84 -19.32 -11.24 -11.92
N MET A 85 -18.98 -10.28 -12.77
CA MET A 85 -19.63 -10.09 -14.06
C MET A 85 -19.31 -11.22 -15.04
N MET A 86 -18.05 -11.69 -15.06
CA MET A 86 -17.66 -12.86 -15.86
C MET A 86 -18.42 -14.11 -15.40
N LYS A 87 -18.54 -14.32 -14.07
CA LYS A 87 -19.32 -15.42 -13.47
C LYS A 87 -20.81 -15.35 -13.79
N ALA A 88 -21.35 -14.16 -14.03
CA ALA A 88 -22.71 -13.95 -14.51
C ALA A 88 -22.84 -14.19 -16.04
N GLY A 89 -21.79 -14.63 -16.73
CA GLY A 89 -21.81 -14.93 -18.16
C GLY A 89 -21.65 -13.73 -19.08
N LEU A 90 -21.27 -12.55 -18.56
CA LEU A 90 -21.04 -11.39 -19.42
C LEU A 90 -19.73 -11.58 -20.21
N PRO A 91 -19.71 -11.25 -21.52
CA PRO A 91 -18.47 -11.23 -22.29
C PRO A 91 -17.43 -10.30 -21.67
N LEU A 92 -16.16 -10.72 -21.68
CA LEU A 92 -15.03 -10.00 -21.04
C LEU A 92 -15.02 -8.51 -21.33
N MET A 93 -15.12 -8.12 -22.61
CA MET A 93 -15.02 -6.71 -23.01
C MET A 93 -16.19 -5.87 -22.50
N GLN A 94 -17.39 -6.46 -22.44
CA GLN A 94 -18.58 -5.79 -21.90
C GLN A 94 -18.49 -5.64 -20.38
N ALA A 95 -18.11 -6.72 -19.67
CA ALA A 95 -17.88 -6.70 -18.23
C ALA A 95 -16.82 -5.65 -17.85
N PHE A 96 -15.70 -5.64 -18.60
CA PHE A 96 -14.61 -4.71 -18.39
C PHE A 96 -15.03 -3.24 -18.55
N GLU A 97 -15.81 -2.94 -19.60
CA GLU A 97 -16.33 -1.57 -19.83
C GLU A 97 -17.25 -1.11 -18.71
N ILE A 98 -18.18 -1.96 -18.28
CA ILE A 98 -19.13 -1.64 -17.21
C ILE A 98 -18.37 -1.33 -15.91
N VAL A 99 -17.43 -2.20 -15.53
CA VAL A 99 -16.65 -2.03 -14.30
C VAL A 99 -15.74 -0.81 -14.38
N ALA A 100 -15.07 -0.59 -15.51
CA ALA A 100 -14.19 0.55 -15.70
C ALA A 100 -14.93 1.89 -15.63
N ARG A 101 -16.11 1.98 -16.25
CA ARG A 101 -16.94 3.21 -16.23
C ARG A 101 -17.63 3.44 -14.89
N GLY A 102 -17.98 2.36 -14.17
CA GLY A 102 -18.64 2.41 -12.86
C GLY A 102 -17.68 2.71 -11.71
N HIS A 103 -16.38 2.72 -11.95
CA HIS A 103 -15.39 2.90 -10.88
C HIS A 103 -15.37 4.33 -10.34
N SER A 104 -15.34 4.48 -9.00
CA SER A 104 -15.37 5.79 -8.31
C SER A 104 -14.12 6.64 -8.46
N ASN A 105 -12.97 6.02 -8.82
CA ASN A 105 -11.69 6.69 -9.01
C ASN A 105 -11.44 6.99 -10.50
N PRO A 106 -11.49 8.27 -10.94
CA PRO A 106 -11.31 8.63 -12.35
C PRO A 106 -9.96 8.21 -12.94
N SER A 107 -8.90 8.18 -12.12
CA SER A 107 -7.58 7.71 -12.59
C SER A 107 -7.57 6.20 -12.86
N MET A 108 -8.34 5.44 -12.09
CA MET A 108 -8.55 4.01 -12.32
C MET A 108 -9.33 3.79 -13.61
N THR A 109 -10.43 4.52 -13.81
CA THR A 109 -11.20 4.50 -15.05
C THR A 109 -10.33 4.79 -16.28
N GLU A 110 -9.50 5.85 -16.24
CA GLU A 110 -8.59 6.21 -17.34
C GLU A 110 -7.62 5.06 -17.67
N MET A 111 -7.02 4.46 -16.63
CA MET A 111 -6.09 3.33 -16.79
C MET A 111 -6.80 2.08 -17.36
N LEU A 112 -7.95 1.72 -16.81
CA LEU A 112 -8.71 0.56 -17.25
C LEU A 112 -9.22 0.71 -18.69
N MET A 113 -9.67 1.89 -19.09
CA MET A 113 -10.08 2.16 -20.47
C MET A 113 -8.92 2.07 -21.46
N GLN A 114 -7.68 2.39 -21.00
CA GLN A 114 -6.49 2.17 -21.83
C GLN A 114 -6.18 0.68 -21.97
N VAL A 115 -6.25 -0.10 -20.87
CA VAL A 115 -6.10 -1.57 -20.91
C VAL A 115 -7.13 -2.19 -21.84
N ARG A 116 -8.40 -1.76 -21.75
CA ARG A 116 -9.45 -2.20 -22.66
C ARG A 116 -9.09 -1.95 -24.13
N SER A 117 -8.65 -0.72 -24.45
CA SER A 117 -8.24 -0.37 -25.81
C SER A 117 -7.08 -1.24 -26.32
N ASP A 118 -6.12 -1.57 -25.46
CA ASP A 118 -5.01 -2.46 -25.81
C ASP A 118 -5.50 -3.87 -26.16
N VAL A 119 -6.48 -4.39 -25.41
CA VAL A 119 -7.09 -5.70 -25.65
C VAL A 119 -7.94 -5.70 -26.94
N GLU A 120 -8.71 -4.63 -27.19
CA GLU A 120 -9.46 -4.45 -28.44
C GLU A 120 -8.54 -4.41 -29.67
N GLN A 121 -7.28 -3.98 -29.50
CA GLN A 121 -6.26 -3.98 -30.54
C GLN A 121 -5.53 -5.34 -30.67
N GLY A 122 -5.98 -6.37 -29.96
CA GLY A 122 -5.46 -7.74 -30.04
C GLY A 122 -4.31 -8.06 -29.06
N SER A 123 -4.04 -7.18 -28.09
CA SER A 123 -3.08 -7.52 -27.02
C SER A 123 -3.74 -8.45 -26.01
N ALA A 124 -3.00 -9.46 -25.53
CA ALA A 124 -3.46 -10.29 -24.42
C ALA A 124 -3.73 -9.45 -23.16
N LEU A 125 -4.77 -9.82 -22.39
CA LEU A 125 -5.21 -9.07 -21.20
C LEU A 125 -4.09 -9.01 -20.15
N GLY A 126 -3.44 -10.15 -19.85
CA GLY A 126 -2.33 -10.21 -18.92
C GLY A 126 -1.15 -9.32 -19.35
N LYS A 127 -0.84 -9.28 -20.65
CA LYS A 127 0.19 -8.39 -21.21
C LYS A 127 -0.22 -6.92 -21.13
N SER A 128 -1.49 -6.61 -21.26
CA SER A 128 -2.00 -5.24 -21.13
C SER A 128 -1.91 -4.73 -19.69
N PHE A 129 -2.17 -5.59 -18.69
CA PHE A 129 -1.95 -5.26 -17.27
C PHE A 129 -0.47 -5.09 -16.92
N SER A 130 0.44 -5.85 -17.53
CA SER A 130 1.88 -5.75 -17.25
C SER A 130 2.51 -4.40 -17.62
N LYS A 131 1.82 -3.57 -18.43
CA LYS A 131 2.22 -2.17 -18.68
C LYS A 131 2.10 -1.27 -17.44
N TYR A 132 1.41 -1.73 -16.39
CA TYR A 132 1.16 -1.00 -15.15
C TYR A 132 1.69 -1.74 -13.92
N PRO A 133 3.01 -2.02 -13.82
CA PRO A 133 3.61 -2.88 -12.79
C PRO A 133 3.45 -2.34 -11.36
N LYS A 134 3.17 -1.05 -11.22
CA LYS A 134 2.87 -0.42 -9.93
C LYS A 134 1.56 -0.90 -9.31
N TYR A 135 0.61 -1.34 -10.12
CA TYR A 135 -0.75 -1.70 -9.72
C TYR A 135 -1.01 -3.20 -9.85
N PHE A 136 -0.49 -3.80 -10.92
CA PHE A 136 -0.63 -5.21 -11.24
C PHE A 136 0.74 -5.87 -11.17
N ASP A 137 0.96 -6.66 -10.11
CA ASP A 137 2.18 -7.42 -9.89
C ASP A 137 2.31 -8.61 -10.88
N ARG A 138 3.47 -9.26 -10.89
CA ARG A 138 3.71 -10.42 -11.78
C ARG A 138 2.71 -11.54 -11.53
N PHE A 139 2.38 -11.79 -10.25
CA PHE A 139 1.38 -12.79 -9.89
C PHE A 139 0.03 -12.51 -10.56
N TYR A 140 -0.46 -11.27 -10.47
CA TYR A 140 -1.71 -10.85 -11.12
C TYR A 140 -1.68 -11.09 -12.62
N CYS A 141 -0.63 -10.62 -13.28
CA CYS A 141 -0.48 -10.72 -14.73
C CYS A 141 -0.37 -12.18 -15.21
N ASN A 142 0.41 -13.00 -14.49
CA ASN A 142 0.59 -14.42 -14.84
C ASN A 142 -0.69 -15.22 -14.67
N LEU A 143 -1.45 -14.99 -13.58
CA LEU A 143 -2.72 -15.68 -13.36
C LEU A 143 -3.75 -15.30 -14.42
N VAL A 144 -3.83 -14.01 -14.80
CA VAL A 144 -4.70 -13.56 -15.89
C VAL A 144 -4.28 -14.17 -17.23
N SER A 145 -2.97 -14.20 -17.53
CA SER A 145 -2.45 -14.81 -18.77
C SER A 145 -2.76 -16.31 -18.85
N ALA A 146 -2.59 -17.02 -17.73
CA ALA A 146 -2.93 -18.45 -17.66
C ALA A 146 -4.43 -18.69 -17.90
N GLY A 147 -5.29 -17.86 -17.29
CA GLY A 147 -6.73 -17.94 -17.49
C GLY A 147 -7.17 -17.63 -18.92
N GLU A 148 -6.53 -16.64 -19.54
CA GLU A 148 -6.79 -16.26 -20.93
C GLU A 148 -6.37 -17.37 -21.90
N SER A 149 -5.17 -17.95 -21.73
CA SER A 149 -4.65 -19.02 -22.57
C SER A 149 -5.39 -20.33 -22.39
N GLY A 150 -5.82 -20.64 -21.16
CA GLY A 150 -6.55 -21.86 -20.83
C GLY A 150 -8.06 -21.78 -21.02
N GLY A 151 -8.61 -20.61 -21.37
CA GLY A 151 -10.05 -20.41 -21.51
C GLY A 151 -10.84 -20.47 -20.19
N VAL A 152 -10.14 -20.38 -19.04
CA VAL A 152 -10.71 -20.46 -17.68
C VAL A 152 -10.57 -19.16 -16.90
N LEU A 153 -10.59 -18.03 -17.63
CA LEU A 153 -10.35 -16.69 -17.09
C LEU A 153 -11.32 -16.34 -15.96
N GLU A 154 -12.60 -16.75 -16.07
CA GLU A 154 -13.63 -16.53 -15.05
C GLU A 154 -13.20 -17.12 -13.69
N SER A 155 -12.83 -18.40 -13.67
CA SER A 155 -12.42 -19.12 -12.47
C SER A 155 -11.17 -18.50 -11.84
N LEU A 156 -10.20 -18.11 -12.67
CA LEU A 156 -8.93 -17.54 -12.19
C LEU A 156 -9.10 -16.10 -11.72
N LEU A 157 -9.98 -15.31 -12.33
CA LEU A 157 -10.34 -13.98 -11.82
C LEU A 157 -11.04 -14.06 -10.46
N ASP A 158 -11.90 -15.07 -10.23
CA ASP A 158 -12.53 -15.28 -8.91
C ASP A 158 -11.48 -15.64 -7.85
N LYS A 159 -10.57 -16.59 -8.15
CA LYS A 159 -9.43 -16.91 -7.26
C LYS A 159 -8.56 -15.69 -6.97
N LEU A 160 -8.29 -14.86 -7.98
CA LEU A 160 -7.51 -13.63 -7.86
C LEU A 160 -8.22 -12.59 -6.99
N ALA A 161 -9.55 -12.46 -7.15
CA ALA A 161 -10.36 -11.58 -6.32
C ALA A 161 -10.32 -11.99 -4.85
N VAL A 162 -10.53 -13.27 -4.55
CA VAL A 162 -10.41 -13.85 -3.20
C VAL A 162 -9.04 -13.58 -2.60
N TYR A 163 -7.97 -13.81 -3.37
CA TYR A 163 -6.60 -13.55 -2.95
C TYR A 163 -6.37 -12.06 -2.58
N LYS A 164 -6.80 -11.14 -3.45
CA LYS A 164 -6.66 -9.68 -3.20
C LYS A 164 -7.47 -9.26 -1.99
N GLU A 165 -8.68 -9.77 -1.82
CA GLU A 165 -9.55 -9.49 -0.67
C GLU A 165 -8.92 -9.98 0.64
N LYS A 166 -8.44 -11.22 0.70
CA LYS A 166 -7.77 -11.78 1.89
C LYS A 166 -6.50 -10.98 2.23
N THR A 167 -5.66 -10.70 1.23
CA THR A 167 -4.45 -9.88 1.42
C THR A 167 -4.78 -8.49 1.94
N GLN A 168 -5.84 -7.87 1.41
CA GLN A 168 -6.30 -6.55 1.84
C GLN A 168 -6.90 -6.59 3.26
N ALA A 169 -7.66 -7.64 3.59
CA ALA A 169 -8.22 -7.85 4.91
C ALA A 169 -7.13 -7.96 5.99
N ILE A 170 -6.07 -8.74 5.74
CA ILE A 170 -4.92 -8.85 6.64
C ILE A 170 -4.26 -7.48 6.84
N LYS A 171 -3.97 -6.75 5.76
CA LYS A 171 -3.38 -5.40 5.85
C LYS A 171 -4.27 -4.43 6.63
N LYS A 172 -5.58 -4.48 6.41
CA LYS A 172 -6.56 -3.65 7.12
C LYS A 172 -6.61 -3.99 8.60
N LYS A 173 -6.61 -5.27 8.97
CA LYS A 173 -6.57 -5.73 10.36
C LYS A 173 -5.33 -5.23 11.09
N VAL A 174 -4.14 -5.42 10.51
CA VAL A 174 -2.88 -4.91 11.07
C VAL A 174 -2.93 -3.39 11.25
N LYS A 175 -3.38 -2.66 10.23
CA LYS A 175 -3.51 -1.21 10.30
C LYS A 175 -4.47 -0.77 11.41
N THR A 176 -5.65 -1.39 11.50
CA THR A 176 -6.66 -1.06 12.52
C THR A 176 -6.14 -1.36 13.93
N ALA A 177 -5.48 -2.51 14.12
CA ALA A 177 -4.89 -2.89 15.39
C ALA A 177 -3.82 -1.90 15.89
N LEU A 178 -3.06 -1.31 14.97
CA LEU A 178 -2.03 -0.31 15.30
C LEU A 178 -2.59 1.12 15.43
N THR A 179 -3.80 1.39 14.96
CA THR A 179 -4.36 2.76 14.98
C THR A 179 -4.53 3.28 16.41
N TYR A 180 -5.09 2.47 17.32
CA TYR A 180 -5.29 2.85 18.72
C TYR A 180 -3.97 3.09 19.47
N PRO A 181 -2.98 2.18 19.46
CA PRO A 181 -1.67 2.40 20.05
C PRO A 181 -0.97 3.67 19.51
N ILE A 182 -0.98 3.87 18.20
CA ILE A 182 -0.35 5.04 17.59
C ILE A 182 -1.06 6.33 18.04
N ALA A 183 -2.39 6.35 18.10
CA ALA A 183 -3.13 7.52 18.56
C ALA A 183 -2.77 7.90 20.00
N ILE A 184 -2.69 6.92 20.92
CA ILE A 184 -2.30 7.18 22.30
C ILE A 184 -0.87 7.68 22.39
N ILE A 185 0.08 7.05 21.67
CA ILE A 185 1.48 7.49 21.66
C ILE A 185 1.60 8.93 21.14
N VAL A 186 0.86 9.29 20.09
CA VAL A 186 0.85 10.65 19.55
C VAL A 186 0.33 11.66 20.58
N VAL A 187 -0.78 11.34 21.26
CA VAL A 187 -1.32 12.20 22.32
C VAL A 187 -0.34 12.31 23.48
N ALA A 188 0.29 11.21 23.88
CA ALA A 188 1.29 11.20 24.92
C ALA A 188 2.51 12.07 24.61
N ILE A 189 3.06 11.91 23.41
CA ILE A 189 4.18 12.75 22.95
C ILE A 189 3.77 14.23 22.92
N ALA A 190 2.55 14.54 22.45
CA ALA A 190 2.04 15.92 22.46
C ALA A 190 1.93 16.48 23.88
N LEU A 191 1.41 15.69 24.83
CA LEU A 191 1.34 16.10 26.24
C LEU A 191 2.73 16.34 26.84
N ILE A 192 3.68 15.44 26.62
CA ILE A 192 5.05 15.60 27.07
C ILE A 192 5.68 16.86 26.48
N PHE A 193 5.47 17.09 25.19
CA PHE A 193 5.98 18.27 24.52
C PHE A 193 5.40 19.56 25.10
N ILE A 194 4.10 19.61 25.40
CA ILE A 194 3.44 20.74 26.07
C ILE A 194 4.02 20.94 27.47
N MET A 195 4.17 19.87 28.25
CA MET A 195 4.74 19.93 29.60
C MET A 195 6.17 20.47 29.57
N MET A 196 7.01 19.96 28.67
CA MET A 196 8.41 20.36 28.54
C MET A 196 8.57 21.81 28.05
N MET A 197 7.71 22.27 27.13
CA MET A 197 7.85 23.57 26.49
C MET A 197 7.19 24.72 27.26
N PHE A 198 6.12 24.44 27.99
CA PHE A 198 5.32 25.50 28.65
C PHE A 198 5.30 25.37 30.18
N VAL A 199 5.09 24.17 30.69
CA VAL A 199 4.87 23.98 32.13
C VAL A 199 6.17 24.00 32.91
N LEU A 200 7.17 23.23 32.49
CA LEU A 200 8.46 23.21 33.20
C LEU A 200 9.18 24.56 33.23
N PRO A 201 9.28 25.34 32.14
CA PRO A 201 9.89 26.67 32.19
C PRO A 201 9.20 27.60 33.16
N ALA A 202 7.87 27.59 33.25
CA ALA A 202 7.13 28.39 34.22
C ALA A 202 7.48 28.03 35.67
N PHE A 203 7.64 26.74 35.97
CA PHE A 203 8.12 26.29 37.28
C PHE A 203 9.58 26.71 37.54
N LYS A 204 10.44 26.67 36.54
CA LYS A 204 11.85 27.10 36.65
C LYS A 204 11.96 28.54 37.09
N GLU A 205 11.13 29.44 36.53
CA GLU A 205 11.07 30.86 36.95
C GLU A 205 10.61 31.02 38.40
N VAL A 206 9.59 30.28 38.82
CA VAL A 206 9.09 30.31 40.19
C VAL A 206 10.16 29.87 41.18
N TYR A 207 10.88 28.79 40.92
CA TYR A 207 11.94 28.32 41.82
C TYR A 207 13.19 29.22 41.84
N ALA A 208 13.57 29.78 40.69
CA ALA A 208 14.66 30.74 40.61
C ALA A 208 14.41 31.98 41.49
N ASN A 209 13.15 32.45 41.54
CA ASN A 209 12.75 33.57 42.37
C ASN A 209 12.72 33.25 43.86
N MET A 210 12.61 31.97 44.26
CA MET A 210 12.63 31.52 45.65
C MET A 210 14.01 31.29 46.22
N GLY A 211 15.08 31.33 45.36
CA GLY A 211 16.49 31.11 45.79
C GLY A 211 16.78 29.69 46.27
N ALA A 212 15.93 28.72 45.97
CA ALA A 212 16.10 27.34 46.42
C ALA A 212 16.91 26.54 45.41
N GLU A 213 17.82 25.68 45.89
CA GLU A 213 18.53 24.71 45.07
C GLU A 213 17.56 23.61 44.58
N LEU A 214 17.60 23.31 43.26
CA LEU A 214 16.75 22.31 42.67
C LEU A 214 17.31 20.90 42.95
N PRO A 215 16.46 19.92 43.34
CA PRO A 215 16.87 18.53 43.45
C PRO A 215 17.38 17.98 42.11
N ASP A 216 18.31 17.00 42.15
CA ASP A 216 19.00 16.44 40.98
C ASP A 216 18.03 15.94 39.90
N LEU A 217 16.93 15.26 40.29
CA LEU A 217 15.92 14.80 39.36
C LEU A 217 15.22 15.95 38.64
N THR A 218 14.86 17.00 39.36
CA THR A 218 14.23 18.20 38.80
C THR A 218 15.20 18.91 37.86
N GLN A 219 16.46 19.03 38.24
CA GLN A 219 17.49 19.66 37.43
C GLN A 219 17.71 18.87 36.10
N LEU A 220 17.74 17.54 36.17
CA LEU A 220 17.83 16.69 34.97
C LEU A 220 16.65 16.90 34.04
N VAL A 221 15.41 16.92 34.55
CA VAL A 221 14.20 17.12 33.75
C VAL A 221 14.16 18.54 33.16
N MET A 222 14.64 19.56 33.92
CA MET A 222 14.73 20.94 33.41
C MET A 222 15.78 21.09 32.31
N ASN A 223 16.94 20.48 32.44
CA ASN A 223 17.97 20.47 31.38
C ASN A 223 17.42 19.80 30.10
N LEU A 224 16.65 18.74 30.28
CA LEU A 224 15.98 18.09 29.14
C LEU A 224 14.94 19.01 28.52
N SER A 225 14.15 19.76 29.33
CA SER A 225 13.19 20.75 28.86
C SER A 225 13.86 21.87 28.06
N ASP A 226 14.97 22.42 28.55
CA ASP A 226 15.75 23.44 27.82
C ASP A 226 16.19 22.93 26.44
N LEU A 227 16.64 21.67 26.35
CA LEU A 227 16.97 21.05 25.08
C LEU A 227 15.76 20.94 24.12
N PHE A 228 14.56 20.65 24.66
CA PHE A 228 13.33 20.63 23.85
C PHE A 228 12.88 22.04 23.43
N VAL A 229 13.07 23.06 24.27
CA VAL A 229 12.73 24.44 23.93
C VAL A 229 13.66 24.97 22.84
N ASP A 230 14.96 24.74 22.98
CA ASP A 230 15.98 25.28 22.07
C ASP A 230 16.03 24.53 20.73
N TYR A 231 15.94 23.20 20.76
CA TYR A 231 16.18 22.34 19.61
C TYR A 231 14.98 21.50 19.17
N GLY A 232 13.83 21.56 19.87
CA GLY A 232 12.68 20.67 19.61
C GLY A 232 12.17 20.72 18.17
N TRP A 233 12.12 21.91 17.59
CA TRP A 233 11.72 22.09 16.18
C TRP A 233 12.74 21.47 15.20
N ILE A 234 14.03 21.56 15.51
CA ILE A 234 15.10 20.91 14.72
C ILE A 234 14.97 19.39 14.83
N MET A 235 14.72 18.86 16.05
CA MET A 235 14.52 17.43 16.27
C MET A 235 13.33 16.88 15.46
N ILE A 236 12.21 17.61 15.40
CA ILE A 236 11.05 17.22 14.58
C ILE A 236 11.40 17.20 13.10
N ILE A 237 12.07 18.24 12.59
CA ILE A 237 12.50 18.28 11.18
C ILE A 237 13.46 17.14 10.87
N LEU A 238 14.42 16.87 11.73
CA LEU A 238 15.41 15.80 11.56
C LEU A 238 14.76 14.42 11.60
N LEU A 239 13.75 14.21 12.45
CA LEU A 239 12.96 12.99 12.51
C LEU A 239 12.16 12.77 11.23
N ILE A 240 11.49 13.79 10.71
CA ILE A 240 10.75 13.73 9.45
C ILE A 240 11.71 13.49 8.26
N ALA A 241 12.84 14.20 8.23
CA ALA A 241 13.84 14.06 7.19
C ALA A 241 14.49 12.66 7.20
N SER A 242 14.79 12.12 8.38
CA SER A 242 15.33 10.76 8.53
C SER A 242 14.32 9.70 8.10
N ALA A 243 13.06 9.82 8.51
CA ALA A 243 11.99 8.90 8.10
C ALA A 243 11.81 8.92 6.56
N PHE A 244 11.82 10.10 5.95
CA PHE A 244 11.74 10.25 4.50
C PHE A 244 13.00 9.72 3.79
N GLY A 245 14.17 9.95 4.35
CA GLY A 245 15.45 9.44 3.85
C GLY A 245 15.49 7.90 3.88
N LEU A 246 15.11 7.30 5.02
CA LEU A 246 15.01 5.85 5.20
C LEU A 246 14.00 5.23 4.22
N TYR A 247 12.83 5.86 4.02
CA TYR A 247 11.83 5.42 3.06
C TYR A 247 12.39 5.40 1.62
N LYS A 248 13.07 6.48 1.19
CA LYS A 248 13.70 6.54 -0.14
C LYS A 248 14.86 5.55 -0.29
N LEU A 249 15.63 5.35 0.76
CA LEU A 249 16.76 4.41 0.73
C LEU A 249 16.26 2.97 0.62
N HIS A 250 15.17 2.63 1.32
CA HIS A 250 14.49 1.34 1.21
C HIS A 250 13.98 1.08 -0.22
N GLU A 251 13.42 2.10 -0.89
CA GLU A 251 12.89 1.95 -2.27
C GLU A 251 14.01 1.78 -3.31
N LYS A 252 15.21 2.35 -3.06
CA LYS A 252 16.28 2.42 -4.07
C LYS A 252 17.41 1.39 -3.90
N SER A 253 17.64 0.89 -2.70
CA SER A 253 18.79 0.04 -2.39
C SER A 253 18.38 -1.37 -1.95
N PRO A 254 18.58 -2.40 -2.81
CA PRO A 254 18.26 -3.79 -2.43
C PRO A 254 19.03 -4.26 -1.17
N THR A 255 20.29 -3.83 -1.03
CA THR A 255 21.11 -4.18 0.14
C THR A 255 20.55 -3.59 1.43
N PHE A 256 20.05 -2.35 1.37
CA PHE A 256 19.42 -1.69 2.51
C PHE A 256 18.07 -2.34 2.84
N GLN A 257 17.27 -2.65 1.83
CA GLN A 257 16.03 -3.39 1.98
C GLN A 257 16.26 -4.74 2.67
N LYS A 258 17.27 -5.52 2.23
CA LYS A 258 17.64 -6.79 2.85
C LYS A 258 17.98 -6.65 4.34
N ARG A 259 18.73 -5.60 4.71
CA ARG A 259 19.08 -5.34 6.13
C ARG A 259 17.86 -4.99 6.97
N ILE A 260 16.96 -4.15 6.43
CA ILE A 260 15.72 -3.78 7.12
C ILE A 260 14.80 -4.99 7.26
N ASP A 261 14.59 -5.76 6.20
CA ASP A 261 13.75 -6.95 6.22
C ASP A 261 14.28 -7.99 7.21
N ALA A 262 15.62 -8.19 7.26
CA ALA A 262 16.25 -9.05 8.24
C ALA A 262 16.06 -8.54 9.68
N LEU A 263 16.18 -7.22 9.89
CA LEU A 263 15.95 -6.62 11.20
C LEU A 263 14.51 -6.79 11.65
N ILE A 264 13.55 -6.53 10.77
CA ILE A 264 12.10 -6.68 11.05
C ILE A 264 11.79 -8.11 11.47
N LEU A 265 12.34 -9.12 10.79
CA LEU A 265 12.13 -10.54 11.14
C LEU A 265 12.73 -10.93 12.51
N ARG A 266 13.72 -10.16 13.02
CA ARG A 266 14.34 -10.36 14.34
C ARG A 266 13.62 -9.64 15.47
N LEU A 267 12.78 -8.66 15.17
CA LEU A 267 12.06 -7.92 16.19
C LEU A 267 11.10 -8.84 16.97
N PRO A 268 11.10 -8.80 18.31
CA PRO A 268 10.15 -9.55 19.10
C PRO A 268 8.71 -9.13 18.74
N VAL A 269 7.78 -10.06 18.71
CA VAL A 269 6.37 -9.92 18.35
C VAL A 269 6.14 -9.56 16.88
N PHE A 270 6.70 -8.44 16.39
CA PHE A 270 6.54 -7.99 15.00
C PHE A 270 7.14 -8.98 13.98
N GLY A 271 8.33 -9.50 14.28
CA GLY A 271 8.99 -10.47 13.41
C GLY A 271 8.18 -11.75 13.21
N ALA A 272 7.53 -12.23 14.28
CA ALA A 272 6.65 -13.39 14.19
C ALA A 272 5.43 -13.13 13.29
N ILE A 273 4.81 -11.94 13.38
CA ILE A 273 3.68 -11.56 12.55
C ILE A 273 4.09 -11.46 11.09
N VAL A 274 5.21 -10.78 10.80
CA VAL A 274 5.72 -10.62 9.42
C VAL A 274 6.08 -11.96 8.81
N ARG A 275 6.75 -12.85 9.58
CA ARG A 275 7.10 -14.20 9.15
C ARG A 275 5.85 -15.01 8.78
N LYS A 276 4.85 -15.07 9.66
CA LYS A 276 3.58 -15.77 9.43
C LYS A 276 2.84 -15.22 8.21
N ALA A 277 2.76 -13.89 8.09
CA ALA A 277 2.11 -13.22 6.96
C ALA A 277 2.82 -13.49 5.62
N THR A 278 4.15 -13.56 5.62
CA THR A 278 4.95 -13.88 4.44
C THR A 278 4.73 -15.33 4.02
N ILE A 279 4.73 -16.28 4.99
CA ILE A 279 4.48 -17.69 4.73
C ILE A 279 3.03 -17.91 4.23
N ALA A 280 2.04 -17.30 4.86
CA ALA A 280 0.65 -17.36 4.41
C ALA A 280 0.51 -16.89 2.96
N ARG A 281 1.14 -15.76 2.62
CA ARG A 281 1.13 -15.21 1.27
C ARG A 281 1.86 -16.13 0.29
N TRP A 282 3.03 -16.64 0.65
CA TRP A 282 3.80 -17.56 -0.14
C TRP A 282 2.98 -18.82 -0.47
N ALA A 283 2.43 -19.49 0.54
CA ALA A 283 1.63 -20.69 0.39
C ALA A 283 0.34 -20.43 -0.42
N ARG A 284 -0.36 -19.35 -0.15
CA ARG A 284 -1.58 -18.96 -0.89
C ARG A 284 -1.30 -18.69 -2.36
N THR A 285 -0.21 -17.97 -2.66
CA THR A 285 0.17 -17.63 -4.02
C THR A 285 0.57 -18.90 -4.78
N THR A 286 1.37 -19.77 -4.16
CA THR A 286 1.80 -21.05 -4.75
C THR A 286 0.61 -21.95 -5.04
N SER A 287 -0.26 -22.17 -4.06
CA SER A 287 -1.48 -22.96 -4.20
C SER A 287 -2.37 -22.44 -5.34
N THR A 288 -2.61 -21.13 -5.38
CA THR A 288 -3.51 -20.51 -6.36
C THR A 288 -2.98 -20.65 -7.80
N LEU A 289 -1.69 -20.42 -8.03
CA LEU A 289 -1.08 -20.56 -9.36
C LEU A 289 -0.98 -22.02 -9.78
N PHE A 290 -0.60 -22.92 -8.86
CA PHE A 290 -0.50 -24.34 -9.14
C PHE A 290 -1.86 -24.94 -9.47
N ALA A 291 -2.91 -24.60 -8.71
CA ALA A 291 -4.31 -24.97 -9.00
C ALA A 291 -4.85 -24.37 -10.31
N ALA A 292 -4.17 -23.37 -10.87
CA ALA A 292 -4.45 -22.80 -12.20
C ALA A 292 -3.73 -23.54 -13.34
N GLY A 293 -2.96 -24.60 -13.03
CA GLY A 293 -2.19 -25.39 -14.00
C GLY A 293 -0.88 -24.74 -14.45
N VAL A 294 -0.40 -23.70 -13.73
CA VAL A 294 0.89 -23.08 -14.02
C VAL A 294 2.02 -24.03 -13.59
N PRO A 295 3.03 -24.28 -14.44
CA PRO A 295 4.17 -25.13 -14.08
C PRO A 295 4.87 -24.65 -12.81
N LEU A 296 5.27 -25.57 -11.90
CA LEU A 296 5.81 -25.24 -10.58
C LEU A 296 6.99 -24.25 -10.63
N VAL A 297 7.88 -24.39 -11.62
CA VAL A 297 9.03 -23.48 -11.78
C VAL A 297 8.60 -22.04 -12.07
N GLU A 298 7.55 -21.86 -12.88
CA GLU A 298 6.98 -20.53 -13.16
C GLU A 298 6.18 -19.97 -11.98
N VAL A 299 5.50 -20.86 -11.23
CA VAL A 299 4.85 -20.52 -9.96
C VAL A 299 5.89 -19.95 -9.01
N LEU A 300 7.00 -20.63 -8.79
CA LEU A 300 8.06 -20.19 -7.87
C LEU A 300 8.68 -18.85 -8.28
N ASP A 301 8.84 -18.57 -9.59
CA ASP A 301 9.29 -17.26 -10.08
C ASP A 301 8.31 -16.14 -9.70
N SER A 302 7.01 -16.39 -9.88
CA SER A 302 5.95 -15.43 -9.55
C SER A 302 5.83 -15.20 -8.05
N VAL A 303 5.95 -16.27 -7.27
CA VAL A 303 5.83 -16.25 -5.79
C VAL A 303 7.02 -15.55 -5.14
N ALA A 304 8.23 -15.69 -5.69
CA ALA A 304 9.40 -14.97 -5.21
C ALA A 304 9.15 -13.47 -5.15
N GLY A 305 8.70 -12.87 -6.26
CA GLY A 305 8.38 -11.43 -6.31
C GLY A 305 7.14 -11.01 -5.50
N ALA A 306 6.25 -11.95 -5.19
CA ALA A 306 5.02 -11.68 -4.42
C ALA A 306 5.19 -11.86 -2.91
N SER A 307 6.29 -12.46 -2.44
CA SER A 307 6.54 -12.79 -1.02
C SER A 307 6.50 -11.56 -0.11
N GLY A 308 6.96 -10.41 -0.60
CA GLY A 308 6.95 -9.14 0.12
C GLY A 308 8.01 -9.04 1.22
N ASN A 309 9.01 -9.91 1.19
CA ASN A 309 10.21 -9.87 2.01
C ASN A 309 11.37 -10.42 1.19
N ILE A 310 12.47 -9.68 1.10
CA ILE A 310 13.58 -10.01 0.21
C ILE A 310 14.30 -11.33 0.58
N LEU A 311 14.30 -11.71 1.86
CA LEU A 311 14.90 -12.98 2.31
C LEU A 311 14.08 -14.17 1.82
N TYR A 312 12.76 -14.07 1.85
CA TYR A 312 11.86 -15.10 1.29
C TYR A 312 11.87 -15.11 -0.22
N GLU A 313 12.08 -13.95 -0.86
CA GLU A 313 12.28 -13.85 -2.31
C GLU A 313 13.54 -14.62 -2.72
N GLU A 314 14.68 -14.35 -2.08
CA GLU A 314 15.96 -15.05 -2.33
C GLU A 314 15.84 -16.55 -2.06
N ALA A 315 15.23 -16.95 -0.94
CA ALA A 315 15.00 -18.36 -0.61
C ALA A 315 14.12 -19.05 -1.66
N THR A 316 13.08 -18.37 -2.16
CA THR A 316 12.20 -18.93 -3.20
C THR A 316 12.92 -19.07 -4.53
N GLN A 317 13.82 -18.13 -4.88
CA GLN A 317 14.65 -18.25 -6.09
C GLN A 317 15.66 -19.41 -5.98
N ASP A 318 16.23 -19.66 -4.79
CA ASP A 318 17.08 -20.83 -4.55
C ASP A 318 16.30 -22.14 -4.68
N ILE A 319 15.09 -22.20 -4.09
CA ILE A 319 14.17 -23.34 -4.28
C ILE A 319 13.87 -23.55 -5.76
N ARG A 320 13.53 -22.50 -6.50
CA ARG A 320 13.26 -22.56 -7.94
C ARG A 320 14.44 -23.14 -8.71
N ALA A 321 15.66 -22.68 -8.42
CA ALA A 321 16.86 -23.17 -9.09
C ALA A 321 17.07 -24.69 -8.85
N LYS A 322 16.85 -25.15 -7.61
CA LYS A 322 16.96 -26.56 -7.23
C LYS A 322 15.86 -27.43 -7.88
N VAL A 323 14.62 -26.96 -7.88
CA VAL A 323 13.49 -27.65 -8.54
C VAL A 323 13.72 -27.72 -10.06
N THR A 324 14.29 -26.69 -10.67
CA THR A 324 14.66 -26.71 -12.10
C THR A 324 15.73 -27.79 -12.41
N GLN A 325 16.58 -28.10 -11.42
CA GLN A 325 17.57 -29.19 -11.51
C GLN A 325 16.98 -30.59 -11.23
N GLY A 326 15.68 -30.70 -10.96
CA GLY A 326 14.97 -31.95 -10.71
C GLY A 326 14.93 -32.38 -9.24
N LEU A 327 15.35 -31.53 -8.30
CA LEU A 327 15.17 -31.80 -6.88
C LEU A 327 13.71 -31.60 -6.49
N SER A 328 13.24 -32.35 -5.47
CA SER A 328 11.87 -32.18 -4.95
C SER A 328 11.67 -30.80 -4.32
N LEU A 329 10.44 -30.28 -4.38
CA LEU A 329 10.07 -29.02 -3.71
C LEU A 329 10.38 -29.11 -2.22
N THR A 330 10.00 -30.23 -1.59
CA THR A 330 10.21 -30.49 -0.15
C THR A 330 11.67 -30.38 0.26
N SER A 331 12.58 -31.10 -0.44
CA SER A 331 14.01 -31.07 -0.13
C SER A 331 14.63 -29.68 -0.36
N SER A 332 14.16 -29.00 -1.40
CA SER A 332 14.59 -27.63 -1.71
C SER A 332 14.15 -26.64 -0.63
N MET A 333 12.92 -26.75 -0.12
CA MET A 333 12.42 -25.92 0.98
C MET A 333 13.19 -26.16 2.29
N GLN A 334 13.46 -27.43 2.63
CA GLN A 334 14.24 -27.80 3.82
C GLN A 334 15.63 -27.16 3.83
N SER A 335 16.28 -27.13 2.68
CA SER A 335 17.65 -26.59 2.56
C SER A 335 17.77 -25.09 2.78
N THR A 336 16.65 -24.33 2.79
CA THR A 336 16.65 -22.87 2.99
C THR A 336 16.53 -22.46 4.45
N ASP A 337 16.08 -23.34 5.33
CA ASP A 337 15.79 -23.08 6.75
C ASP A 337 14.83 -21.87 7.01
N MET A 338 14.09 -21.48 5.97
CA MET A 338 13.17 -20.33 6.05
C MET A 338 11.74 -20.74 6.34
N PHE A 339 11.37 -21.99 6.08
CA PHE A 339 10.00 -22.47 6.19
C PHE A 339 9.81 -23.35 7.42
N PRO A 340 8.71 -23.16 8.18
CA PRO A 340 8.37 -24.02 9.32
C PRO A 340 8.08 -25.45 8.86
N ASN A 341 8.38 -26.42 9.75
CA ASN A 341 8.19 -27.85 9.47
C ASN A 341 6.79 -28.20 8.97
N MET A 342 5.75 -27.55 9.49
CA MET A 342 4.37 -27.80 9.05
C MET A 342 4.16 -27.49 7.57
N VAL A 343 4.72 -26.38 7.05
CA VAL A 343 4.61 -26.02 5.63
C VAL A 343 5.36 -27.04 4.77
N ILE A 344 6.56 -27.45 5.23
CA ILE A 344 7.39 -28.45 4.56
C ILE A 344 6.67 -29.80 4.51
N GLN A 345 6.03 -30.22 5.60
CA GLN A 345 5.25 -31.47 5.65
C GLN A 345 4.03 -31.39 4.73
N MET A 346 3.30 -30.26 4.70
CA MET A 346 2.19 -30.10 3.75
C MET A 346 2.67 -30.13 2.30
N ALA A 347 3.82 -29.53 1.99
CA ALA A 347 4.42 -29.62 0.67
C ALA A 347 4.82 -31.07 0.32
N ALA A 348 5.40 -31.82 1.27
CA ALA A 348 5.77 -33.23 1.07
C ALA A 348 4.55 -34.10 0.75
N ILE A 349 3.50 -34.02 1.58
CA ILE A 349 2.25 -34.77 1.35
C ILE A 349 1.63 -34.38 0.00
N GLY A 350 1.61 -33.08 -0.32
CA GLY A 350 1.07 -32.60 -1.58
C GLY A 350 1.89 -33.05 -2.82
N GLU A 351 3.21 -33.12 -2.68
CA GLU A 351 4.13 -33.59 -3.74
C GLU A 351 3.96 -35.10 -3.98
N GLU A 352 3.84 -35.89 -2.90
CA GLU A 352 3.65 -37.35 -2.99
C GLU A 352 2.25 -37.72 -3.49
N SER A 353 1.21 -37.00 -3.07
CA SER A 353 -0.20 -37.29 -3.44
C SER A 353 -0.65 -36.63 -4.74
N GLY A 354 0.16 -35.75 -5.32
CA GLY A 354 -0.25 -34.93 -6.47
C GLY A 354 -1.28 -33.85 -6.16
N SER A 355 -1.49 -33.53 -4.88
CA SER A 355 -2.46 -32.52 -4.41
C SER A 355 -1.78 -31.32 -3.73
N LEU A 356 -0.70 -30.83 -4.33
CA LEU A 356 0.14 -29.76 -3.80
C LEU A 356 -0.65 -28.46 -3.57
N ASP A 357 -1.59 -28.14 -4.46
CA ASP A 357 -2.48 -27.00 -4.35
C ASP A 357 -3.35 -27.05 -3.09
N ASP A 358 -4.00 -28.19 -2.83
CA ASP A 358 -4.86 -28.34 -1.65
C ASP A 358 -4.06 -28.30 -0.34
N MET A 359 -2.90 -28.95 -0.29
CA MET A 359 -2.06 -28.97 0.91
C MET A 359 -1.49 -27.59 1.22
N LEU A 360 -1.00 -26.88 0.21
CA LEU A 360 -0.52 -25.50 0.39
C LEU A 360 -1.66 -24.52 0.66
N ASN A 361 -2.87 -24.76 0.16
CA ASN A 361 -4.04 -23.98 0.51
C ASN A 361 -4.35 -24.09 2.01
N LYS A 362 -4.31 -25.32 2.57
CA LYS A 362 -4.50 -25.56 4.02
C LYS A 362 -3.40 -24.91 4.85
N ALA A 363 -2.15 -24.98 4.39
CA ALA A 363 -1.05 -24.27 5.04
C ALA A 363 -1.28 -22.74 5.03
N ALA A 364 -1.75 -22.20 3.93
CA ALA A 364 -2.07 -20.78 3.83
C ALA A 364 -3.19 -20.37 4.81
N GLU A 365 -4.29 -21.13 4.88
CA GLU A 365 -5.40 -20.88 5.81
C GLU A 365 -4.92 -20.88 7.26
N PHE A 366 -4.15 -21.88 7.65
CA PHE A 366 -3.59 -21.96 8.98
C PHE A 366 -2.72 -20.72 9.32
N TYR A 367 -1.84 -20.29 8.42
CA TYR A 367 -1.00 -19.13 8.67
C TYR A 367 -1.75 -17.80 8.57
N GLU A 368 -2.82 -17.71 7.78
CA GLU A 368 -3.74 -16.56 7.79
C GLU A 368 -4.39 -16.41 9.17
N ASP A 369 -4.90 -17.51 9.75
CA ASP A 369 -5.48 -17.54 11.11
C ASP A 369 -4.42 -17.22 12.19
N GLU A 370 -3.19 -17.74 12.04
CA GLU A 370 -2.09 -17.45 12.94
C GLU A 370 -1.65 -15.96 12.90
N VAL A 371 -1.76 -15.31 11.74
CA VAL A 371 -1.55 -13.85 11.64
C VAL A 371 -2.65 -13.13 12.39
N ASP A 372 -3.92 -13.50 12.19
CA ASP A 372 -5.07 -12.90 12.86
C ASP A 372 -4.96 -13.01 14.38
N ASN A 373 -4.59 -14.18 14.89
CA ASN A 373 -4.36 -14.43 16.32
C ASN A 373 -3.18 -13.59 16.85
N SER A 374 -2.09 -13.51 16.08
CA SER A 374 -0.90 -12.75 16.48
C SER A 374 -1.15 -11.25 16.53
N VAL A 375 -1.93 -10.70 15.58
CA VAL A 375 -2.36 -9.30 15.56
C VAL A 375 -3.28 -8.98 16.72
N SER A 376 -4.22 -9.87 17.04
CA SER A 376 -5.13 -9.72 18.18
C SER A 376 -4.37 -9.72 19.51
N ARG A 377 -3.43 -10.66 19.68
CA ARG A 377 -2.53 -10.70 20.87
C ARG A 377 -1.67 -9.46 21.01
N LEU A 378 -1.11 -8.96 19.87
CA LEU A 378 -0.33 -7.71 19.88
C LEU A 378 -1.19 -6.54 20.39
N SER A 379 -2.43 -6.41 19.89
CA SER A 379 -3.33 -5.34 20.32
C SER A 379 -3.63 -5.41 21.82
N ALA A 380 -3.88 -6.60 22.36
CA ALA A 380 -4.15 -6.81 23.77
C ALA A 380 -2.92 -6.52 24.67
N LEU A 381 -1.70 -6.80 24.18
CA LEU A 381 -0.46 -6.53 24.93
C LEU A 381 -0.05 -5.04 24.89
N MET A 382 -0.44 -4.33 23.85
CA MET A 382 -0.08 -2.92 23.71
C MET A 382 -0.70 -2.04 24.79
N GLU A 383 -1.92 -2.34 25.25
CA GLU A 383 -2.62 -1.54 26.26
C GLU A 383 -1.89 -1.52 27.62
N PRO A 384 -1.53 -2.65 28.26
CA PRO A 384 -0.73 -2.65 29.48
C PRO A 384 0.64 -1.97 29.30
N ILE A 385 1.32 -2.22 28.17
CA ILE A 385 2.63 -1.61 27.88
C ILE A 385 2.52 -0.08 27.83
N ILE A 386 1.53 0.42 27.10
CA ILE A 386 1.28 1.86 26.99
C ILE A 386 0.97 2.45 28.36
N MET A 387 0.10 1.81 29.17
CA MET A 387 -0.23 2.29 30.51
C MET A 387 1.00 2.38 31.42
N VAL A 388 1.86 1.35 31.41
CA VAL A 388 3.08 1.34 32.22
C VAL A 388 4.06 2.42 31.73
N VAL A 389 4.31 2.51 30.44
CA VAL A 389 5.25 3.51 29.89
C VAL A 389 4.74 4.94 30.13
N LEU A 390 3.47 5.21 29.84
CA LEU A 390 2.88 6.52 30.05
C LEU A 390 2.80 6.89 31.53
N GLY A 391 2.32 5.97 32.34
CA GLY A 391 2.17 6.17 33.79
C GLY A 391 3.53 6.43 34.45
N SER A 392 4.57 5.68 34.10
CA SER A 392 5.93 5.91 34.62
C SER A 392 6.49 7.27 34.16
N LEU A 393 6.30 7.63 32.90
CA LEU A 393 6.81 8.87 32.33
C LEU A 393 6.12 10.11 32.93
N ILE A 394 4.79 10.09 33.01
CA ILE A 394 4.02 11.16 33.67
C ILE A 394 4.34 11.18 35.17
N GLY A 395 4.46 10.03 35.83
CA GLY A 395 4.82 9.91 37.23
C GLY A 395 6.19 10.55 37.52
N ILE A 396 7.19 10.28 36.70
CA ILE A 396 8.53 10.90 36.83
C ILE A 396 8.45 12.42 36.68
N LEU A 397 7.70 12.91 35.69
CA LEU A 397 7.51 14.37 35.50
C LEU A 397 6.83 15.03 36.69
N LEU A 398 5.76 14.42 37.22
CA LEU A 398 5.06 14.93 38.40
C LEU A 398 5.97 14.93 39.63
N ILE A 399 6.70 13.84 39.89
CA ILE A 399 7.66 13.78 41.01
C ILE A 399 8.73 14.87 40.85
N ALA A 400 9.29 15.04 39.66
CA ALA A 400 10.28 16.08 39.39
C ALA A 400 9.75 17.49 39.64
N MET A 401 8.47 17.74 39.37
CA MET A 401 7.83 19.04 39.61
C MET A 401 7.50 19.28 41.11
N TYR A 402 7.03 18.25 41.82
CA TYR A 402 6.60 18.41 43.22
C TYR A 402 7.75 18.26 44.23
N LEU A 403 8.85 17.57 43.88
CA LEU A 403 9.97 17.32 44.78
C LEU A 403 10.58 18.61 45.40
N PRO A 404 10.77 19.71 44.64
CA PRO A 404 11.22 20.97 45.18
C PRO A 404 10.25 21.60 46.16
N LEU A 405 8.92 21.45 45.96
CA LEU A 405 7.90 21.98 46.89
C LEU A 405 7.99 21.31 48.27
N PHE A 406 8.24 20.02 48.32
CA PHE A 406 8.42 19.30 49.57
C PHE A 406 9.73 19.71 50.31
N ASN A 407 10.76 20.04 49.53
CA ASN A 407 12.03 20.52 50.13
C ASN A 407 11.93 21.96 50.68
N LEU A 408 11.10 22.80 50.06
CA LEU A 408 10.82 24.17 50.58
C LEU A 408 10.18 24.13 51.97
N GLY A 409 9.31 23.18 52.28
CA GLY A 409 8.73 22.97 53.58
C GLY A 409 9.77 22.67 54.70
N ASN A 410 10.94 22.13 54.36
CA ASN A 410 12.01 21.85 55.28
C ASN A 410 12.99 23.04 55.45
N VAL A 411 12.96 24.07 54.63
CA VAL A 411 13.83 25.25 54.68
C VAL A 411 13.15 26.43 55.39
N VAL A 412 11.83 26.44 55.49
CA VAL A 412 11.02 27.50 56.11
C VAL A 412 10.58 27.14 57.54
N GLY A 413 10.82 25.91 58.00
CA GLY A 413 10.66 25.43 59.37
C GLY A 413 11.96 25.34 60.09
#